data_5056af287be1d5f404d37d938e1cb840
#
_entry.id   5056af287be1d5f404d37d938e1cb840
#
_cell.length_a   1.000
_cell.length_b   1.000
_cell.length_c   1.000
_cell.angle_alpha   90.00
_cell.angle_beta   90.00
_cell.angle_gamma   90.00
#
_symmetry.space_group_name_H-M   'P 1'
#
loop_
_entity.id
_entity.type
_entity.pdbx_description
1 polymer ?
#
loop_
_entity_poly.entity_id
_entity_poly.type
_entity_poly.pdbx_seq_one_letter_code
_entity_poly.pdbx_strand_id
1 'polypeptide(L)'
;MTYQWREDGADADLLLDGASQEITVTDTNGTVSTQTWSYPSRTDCLSCHNPHAGYLLGLNTHQLNGDFTYPSTGRSDNQLRTLNHLGLFSPRIDESAIASYLSSVPLTDTSVPVETRVRSYLDANCAHCHRPDALATSFDTRFTTPFDEQNLIDGSVLYDLGVEDARVIVPRSIQRSILHRRVS
;
A
#
# COMPACT_ATOMS: atom_id res chain seq x y z
N MET A 1 -9.75 -13.65 -4.02
CA MET A 1 -10.30 -14.97 -3.68
C MET A 1 -9.34 -15.63 -2.71
N THR A 2 -9.85 -16.22 -1.64
CA THR A 2 -9.07 -16.88 -0.60
C THR A 2 -9.14 -18.39 -0.78
N TYR A 3 -7.99 -19.05 -0.67
CA TYR A 3 -7.88 -20.51 -0.75
C TYR A 3 -7.20 -21.00 0.53
N GLN A 4 -7.72 -22.09 1.09
CA GLN A 4 -7.11 -22.79 2.22
C GLN A 4 -6.47 -24.09 1.72
N TRP A 5 -5.19 -24.27 1.95
CA TRP A 5 -4.50 -25.51 1.65
C TRP A 5 -5.06 -26.66 2.47
N ARG A 6 -5.27 -27.81 1.84
CA ARG A 6 -5.58 -29.06 2.54
C ARG A 6 -4.38 -29.53 3.36
N GLU A 7 -4.63 -30.33 4.37
CA GLU A 7 -3.58 -30.81 5.29
C GLU A 7 -2.44 -31.57 4.57
N ASP A 8 -2.77 -32.27 3.48
CA ASP A 8 -1.79 -32.99 2.65
C ASP A 8 -0.95 -32.07 1.76
N GLY A 9 -1.29 -30.79 1.68
CA GLY A 9 -0.61 -29.80 0.84
C GLY A 9 -0.74 -30.04 -0.68
N ALA A 10 -1.56 -30.98 -1.12
CA ALA A 10 -1.66 -31.34 -2.53
C ALA A 10 -2.61 -30.44 -3.31
N ASP A 11 -3.59 -29.83 -2.64
CA ASP A 11 -4.60 -28.95 -3.26
C ASP A 11 -5.14 -27.96 -2.24
N ALA A 12 -5.93 -26.97 -2.70
CA ALA A 12 -6.52 -25.94 -1.86
C ALA A 12 -7.99 -25.73 -2.17
N ASP A 13 -8.79 -25.54 -1.13
CA ASP A 13 -10.23 -25.30 -1.24
C ASP A 13 -10.55 -23.81 -1.27
N LEU A 14 -11.42 -23.38 -2.20
CA LEU A 14 -11.88 -22.00 -2.30
C LEU A 14 -12.82 -21.67 -1.12
N LEU A 15 -12.47 -20.64 -0.37
CA LEU A 15 -13.30 -20.10 0.70
C LEU A 15 -14.08 -18.87 0.20
N LEU A 16 -15.41 -19.01 0.13
CA LEU A 16 -16.27 -17.90 -0.31
C LEU A 16 -16.61 -16.95 0.86
N ASP A 17 -16.91 -17.50 2.03
CA ASP A 17 -17.42 -16.77 3.19
C ASP A 17 -16.34 -16.47 4.24
N GLY A 18 -15.09 -16.80 3.92
CA GLY A 18 -13.99 -16.69 4.88
C GLY A 18 -14.02 -17.81 5.93
N ALA A 19 -12.98 -17.85 6.75
CA ALA A 19 -12.85 -18.81 7.86
C ALA A 19 -11.84 -18.32 8.89
N SER A 20 -11.74 -19.00 10.02
CA SER A 20 -10.61 -18.85 10.94
C SER A 20 -10.10 -20.22 11.37
N GLN A 21 -8.80 -20.31 11.64
CA GLN A 21 -8.13 -21.53 12.05
C GLN A 21 -7.08 -21.22 13.10
N GLU A 22 -7.03 -22.04 14.16
CA GLU A 22 -5.91 -22.02 15.09
C GLU A 22 -4.71 -22.71 14.44
N ILE A 23 -3.59 -21.99 14.35
CA ILE A 23 -2.32 -22.51 13.87
C ILE A 23 -1.27 -22.49 14.97
N THR A 24 -0.46 -23.53 15.05
CA THR A 24 0.70 -23.57 15.95
C THR A 24 1.92 -23.00 15.22
N VAL A 25 2.51 -21.96 15.82
CA VAL A 25 3.69 -21.30 15.29
C VAL A 25 4.86 -21.58 16.23
N THR A 26 5.99 -22.02 15.68
CA THR A 26 7.24 -22.14 16.41
C THR A 26 8.19 -21.05 15.92
N ASP A 27 8.64 -20.18 16.83
CA ASP A 27 9.58 -19.11 16.51
C ASP A 27 11.02 -19.66 16.29
N THR A 28 11.93 -18.77 15.89
CA THR A 28 13.34 -19.12 15.67
C THR A 28 14.08 -19.59 16.93
N ASN A 29 13.53 -19.32 18.12
CA ASN A 29 14.10 -19.75 19.41
C ASN A 29 13.47 -21.06 19.90
N GLY A 30 12.54 -21.66 19.13
CA GLY A 30 11.85 -22.87 19.51
C GLY A 30 10.62 -22.66 20.41
N THR A 31 10.19 -21.41 20.65
CA THR A 31 9.00 -21.14 21.45
C THR A 31 7.75 -21.45 20.64
N VAL A 32 6.87 -22.25 21.19
CA VAL A 32 5.61 -22.64 20.56
C VAL A 32 4.49 -21.72 21.05
N SER A 33 3.73 -21.16 20.11
CA SER A 33 2.54 -20.34 20.39
C SER A 33 1.40 -20.74 19.47
N THR A 34 0.17 -20.46 19.89
CA THR A 34 -1.02 -20.62 19.05
C THR A 34 -1.48 -19.27 18.56
N GLN A 35 -1.76 -19.17 17.28
CA GLN A 35 -2.25 -17.96 16.63
C GLN A 35 -3.52 -18.29 15.86
N THR A 36 -4.57 -17.48 16.05
CA THR A 36 -5.76 -17.54 15.20
C THR A 36 -5.45 -16.89 13.85
N TRP A 37 -5.49 -17.66 12.80
CA TRP A 37 -5.34 -17.19 11.43
C TRP A 37 -6.72 -16.95 10.81
N SER A 38 -6.94 -15.74 10.28
CA SER A 38 -8.18 -15.37 9.61
C SER A 38 -8.03 -15.43 8.10
N TYR A 39 -8.90 -16.18 7.45
CA TYR A 39 -9.04 -16.22 6.01
C TYR A 39 -10.14 -15.24 5.60
N PRO A 40 -9.82 -14.15 4.87
CA PRO A 40 -10.82 -13.15 4.52
C PRO A 40 -11.86 -13.71 3.55
N SER A 41 -13.11 -13.30 3.73
CA SER A 41 -14.19 -13.53 2.78
C SER A 41 -14.02 -12.72 1.51
N ARG A 42 -14.83 -13.00 0.49
CA ARG A 42 -14.89 -12.17 -0.72
C ARG A 42 -15.29 -10.73 -0.40
N THR A 43 -16.21 -10.52 0.53
CA THR A 43 -16.63 -9.18 0.95
C THR A 43 -15.51 -8.41 1.62
N ASP A 44 -14.73 -9.09 2.47
CA ASP A 44 -13.55 -8.47 3.10
C ASP A 44 -12.50 -8.04 2.06
N CYS A 45 -12.26 -8.86 1.04
CA CYS A 45 -11.39 -8.49 -0.06
C CYS A 45 -11.89 -7.24 -0.81
N LEU A 46 -13.21 -7.15 -1.08
CA LEU A 46 -13.82 -6.05 -1.81
C LEU A 46 -13.89 -4.74 -0.99
N SER A 47 -13.70 -4.78 0.31
CA SER A 47 -13.59 -3.55 1.10
C SER A 47 -12.37 -2.71 0.69
N CYS A 48 -11.27 -3.36 0.25
CA CYS A 48 -10.08 -2.68 -0.29
C CYS A 48 -10.03 -2.72 -1.82
N HIS A 49 -10.31 -3.89 -2.44
CA HIS A 49 -10.37 -4.06 -3.90
C HIS A 49 -11.71 -3.55 -4.47
N ASN A 50 -11.98 -2.28 -4.32
CA ASN A 50 -13.22 -1.62 -4.71
C ASN A 50 -13.04 -0.70 -5.94
N PRO A 51 -14.13 -0.17 -6.53
CA PRO A 51 -14.04 0.70 -7.70
C PRO A 51 -13.19 1.96 -7.47
N HIS A 52 -13.24 2.56 -6.27
CA HIS A 52 -12.49 3.78 -5.94
C HIS A 52 -10.98 3.53 -5.91
N ALA A 53 -10.57 2.32 -5.53
CA ALA A 53 -9.18 1.86 -5.61
C ALA A 53 -8.80 1.33 -7.01
N GLY A 54 -9.73 1.32 -7.97
CA GLY A 54 -9.51 0.73 -9.29
C GLY A 54 -9.39 -0.80 -9.26
N TYR A 55 -9.82 -1.45 -8.18
CA TYR A 55 -9.70 -2.89 -7.90
C TYR A 55 -8.26 -3.42 -7.74
N LEU A 56 -7.28 -2.77 -8.33
CA LEU A 56 -5.85 -3.11 -8.21
C LEU A 56 -5.18 -2.19 -7.22
N LEU A 57 -4.61 -2.74 -6.15
CA LEU A 57 -4.05 -1.96 -5.04
C LEU A 57 -2.58 -1.60 -5.24
N GLY A 58 -1.95 -2.09 -6.28
CA GLY A 58 -0.53 -1.85 -6.52
C GLY A 58 -0.19 -1.57 -7.97
N LEU A 59 1.10 -1.19 -8.19
CA LEU A 59 1.68 -0.84 -9.49
C LEU A 59 1.00 0.36 -10.15
N ASN A 60 1.01 1.50 -9.47
CA ASN A 60 0.62 2.78 -10.09
C ASN A 60 1.71 3.27 -11.06
N THR A 61 1.32 4.07 -12.06
CA THR A 61 2.23 4.63 -13.06
C THR A 61 3.42 5.34 -12.44
N HIS A 62 3.20 6.15 -11.41
CA HIS A 62 4.29 6.89 -10.74
C HIS A 62 5.24 5.98 -9.92
N GLN A 63 4.81 4.80 -9.48
CA GLN A 63 5.69 3.80 -8.86
C GLN A 63 6.62 3.15 -9.90
N LEU A 64 6.14 3.02 -11.14
CA LEU A 64 6.89 2.44 -12.25
C LEU A 64 7.71 3.47 -13.04
N ASN A 65 7.54 4.78 -12.76
CA ASN A 65 8.28 5.83 -13.43
C ASN A 65 9.67 6.02 -12.79
N GLY A 66 10.55 5.09 -13.03
CA GLY A 66 11.93 5.12 -12.56
C GLY A 66 12.78 4.10 -13.30
N ASP A 67 14.09 4.31 -13.28
CA ASP A 67 15.03 3.39 -13.89
C ASP A 67 15.14 2.09 -13.07
N PHE A 68 15.18 0.98 -13.76
CA PHE A 68 15.38 -0.33 -13.18
C PHE A 68 16.43 -1.11 -13.97
N THR A 69 17.35 -1.73 -13.25
CA THR A 69 18.35 -2.64 -13.86
C THR A 69 17.79 -4.06 -13.85
N TYR A 70 17.56 -4.61 -15.03
CA TYR A 70 17.05 -5.97 -15.23
C TYR A 70 18.16 -7.00 -15.00
N PRO A 71 18.13 -7.79 -13.91
CA PRO A 71 19.24 -8.67 -13.55
C PRO A 71 19.59 -9.71 -14.62
N SER A 72 18.59 -10.18 -15.36
CA SER A 72 18.77 -11.19 -16.40
C SER A 72 19.56 -10.71 -17.62
N THR A 73 19.59 -9.39 -17.87
CA THR A 73 20.24 -8.80 -19.07
C THR A 73 21.30 -7.77 -18.72
N GLY A 74 21.35 -7.29 -17.48
CA GLY A 74 22.18 -6.16 -17.04
C GLY A 74 21.80 -4.81 -17.65
N ARG A 75 20.69 -4.72 -18.39
CA ARG A 75 20.22 -3.46 -18.99
C ARG A 75 19.47 -2.64 -17.98
N SER A 76 19.66 -1.31 -18.03
CA SER A 76 18.90 -0.35 -17.24
C SER A 76 18.08 0.54 -18.17
N ASP A 77 16.81 0.73 -17.83
CA ASP A 77 15.93 1.68 -18.52
C ASP A 77 14.76 2.04 -17.61
N ASN A 78 14.05 3.13 -17.93
CA ASN A 78 12.81 3.48 -17.27
C ASN A 78 11.77 2.36 -17.46
N GLN A 79 11.16 1.91 -16.35
CA GLN A 79 10.23 0.78 -16.40
C GLN A 79 9.01 1.05 -17.29
N LEU A 80 8.48 2.29 -17.30
CA LEU A 80 7.37 2.63 -18.20
C LEU A 80 7.76 2.48 -19.68
N ARG A 81 8.98 2.89 -20.06
CA ARG A 81 9.48 2.71 -21.43
C ARG A 81 9.61 1.22 -21.77
N THR A 82 10.20 0.45 -20.87
CA THR A 82 10.32 -1.00 -21.05
C THR A 82 8.95 -1.67 -21.23
N LEU A 83 7.99 -1.37 -20.37
CA LEU A 83 6.64 -1.94 -20.42
C LEU A 83 5.89 -1.49 -21.69
N ASN A 84 6.10 -0.23 -22.13
CA ASN A 84 5.55 0.28 -23.39
C ASN A 84 6.14 -0.46 -24.61
N HIS A 85 7.44 -0.69 -24.60
CA HIS A 85 8.11 -1.46 -25.66
C HIS A 85 7.57 -2.90 -25.74
N LEU A 86 7.32 -3.53 -24.60
CA LEU A 86 6.73 -4.87 -24.51
C LEU A 86 5.24 -4.91 -24.89
N GLY A 87 4.60 -3.76 -25.16
CA GLY A 87 3.20 -3.69 -25.56
C GLY A 87 2.21 -3.92 -24.42
N LEU A 88 2.62 -3.68 -23.17
CA LEU A 88 1.77 -3.84 -21.99
C LEU A 88 0.83 -2.65 -21.73
N PHE A 89 0.99 -1.56 -22.47
CA PHE A 89 0.05 -0.43 -22.44
C PHE A 89 -0.84 -0.41 -23.70
N SER A 90 -2.14 -0.21 -23.48
CA SER A 90 -3.13 -0.04 -24.55
C SER A 90 -4.07 1.12 -24.20
N PRO A 91 -4.03 2.25 -24.94
CA PRO A 91 -3.06 2.56 -26.00
C PRO A 91 -1.62 2.67 -25.47
N ARG A 92 -0.64 2.63 -26.37
CA ARG A 92 0.76 2.89 -26.01
C ARG A 92 0.89 4.31 -25.45
N ILE A 93 1.79 4.47 -24.48
CA ILE A 93 2.11 5.79 -23.93
C ILE A 93 3.09 6.54 -24.82
N ASP A 94 3.02 7.87 -24.81
CA ASP A 94 4.03 8.71 -25.43
C ASP A 94 5.31 8.70 -24.57
N GLU A 95 6.36 8.08 -25.08
CA GLU A 95 7.64 7.97 -24.37
C GLU A 95 8.32 9.32 -24.12
N SER A 96 8.05 10.32 -24.97
CA SER A 96 8.58 11.67 -24.77
C SER A 96 7.96 12.38 -23.55
N ALA A 97 6.77 11.95 -23.14
CA ALA A 97 6.06 12.48 -21.97
C ALA A 97 6.47 11.84 -20.62
N ILE A 98 7.21 10.73 -20.64
CA ILE A 98 7.58 9.97 -19.42
C ILE A 98 8.25 10.86 -18.36
N ALA A 99 9.13 11.75 -18.79
CA ALA A 99 9.82 12.66 -17.85
C ALA A 99 8.90 13.68 -17.16
N SER A 100 7.69 13.90 -17.71
CA SER A 100 6.68 14.78 -17.11
C SER A 100 5.71 14.06 -16.16
N TYR A 101 5.71 12.74 -16.17
CA TYR A 101 4.85 11.97 -15.27
C TYR A 101 5.41 12.00 -13.85
N LEU A 102 4.51 11.96 -12.88
CA LEU A 102 4.90 11.83 -11.47
C LEU A 102 5.75 10.57 -11.27
N SER A 103 6.72 10.66 -10.36
CA SER A 103 7.57 9.55 -9.96
C SER A 103 7.58 9.44 -8.44
N SER A 104 7.33 8.25 -7.93
CA SER A 104 7.54 7.94 -6.51
C SER A 104 9.03 7.81 -6.23
N VAL A 105 9.42 8.24 -5.04
CA VAL A 105 10.81 8.18 -4.60
C VAL A 105 10.97 7.27 -3.38
N PRO A 106 12.08 6.52 -3.28
CA PRO A 106 12.35 5.68 -2.11
C PRO A 106 12.51 6.52 -0.83
N LEU A 107 12.11 5.98 0.31
CA LEU A 107 12.34 6.60 1.62
C LEU A 107 13.83 6.87 1.89
N THR A 108 14.70 6.05 1.31
CA THR A 108 16.16 6.11 1.47
C THR A 108 16.83 7.17 0.62
N ASP A 109 16.14 7.76 -0.35
CA ASP A 109 16.70 8.81 -1.19
C ASP A 109 16.75 10.15 -0.45
N THR A 110 17.85 10.40 0.25
CA THR A 110 18.05 11.64 1.03
C THR A 110 18.33 12.87 0.20
N SER A 111 18.48 12.75 -1.10
CA SER A 111 18.61 13.90 -2.03
C SER A 111 17.27 14.60 -2.24
N VAL A 112 16.16 13.94 -1.91
CA VAL A 112 14.79 14.45 -2.06
C VAL A 112 14.22 14.88 -0.70
N PRO A 113 13.40 15.94 -0.62
CA PRO A 113 12.77 16.38 0.63
C PRO A 113 12.02 15.25 1.33
N VAL A 114 12.08 15.22 2.67
CA VAL A 114 11.42 14.18 3.48
C VAL A 114 9.91 14.11 3.23
N GLU A 115 9.25 15.26 3.01
CA GLU A 115 7.82 15.31 2.67
C GLU A 115 7.53 14.46 1.42
N THR A 116 8.27 14.65 0.33
CA THR A 116 8.08 13.92 -0.92
C THR A 116 8.28 12.42 -0.72
N ARG A 117 9.32 12.03 0.05
CA ARG A 117 9.59 10.63 0.38
C ARG A 117 8.46 9.99 1.19
N VAL A 118 7.98 10.69 2.21
CA VAL A 118 6.87 10.22 3.06
C VAL A 118 5.57 10.13 2.25
N ARG A 119 5.27 11.11 1.42
CA ARG A 119 4.10 11.08 0.54
C ARG A 119 4.17 9.93 -0.47
N SER A 120 5.32 9.65 -1.04
CA SER A 120 5.51 8.48 -1.92
C SER A 120 5.25 7.16 -1.16
N TYR A 121 5.71 7.06 0.08
CA TYR A 121 5.46 5.89 0.92
C TYR A 121 3.98 5.73 1.27
N LEU A 122 3.32 6.81 1.68
CA LEU A 122 1.90 6.80 2.05
C LEU A 122 1.01 6.48 0.84
N ASP A 123 1.34 7.01 -0.33
CA ASP A 123 0.62 6.69 -1.56
C ASP A 123 0.73 5.20 -1.89
N ALA A 124 1.93 4.66 -1.88
CA ALA A 124 2.18 3.27 -2.24
C ALA A 124 1.50 2.26 -1.30
N ASN A 125 1.40 2.58 0.00
CA ASN A 125 0.97 1.62 1.02
C ASN A 125 -0.44 1.89 1.57
N CYS A 126 -0.97 3.11 1.45
CA CYS A 126 -2.17 3.52 2.15
C CYS A 126 -3.26 4.10 1.22
N ALA A 127 -2.87 4.71 0.07
CA ALA A 127 -3.80 5.47 -0.76
C ALA A 127 -4.88 4.63 -1.47
N HIS A 128 -4.72 3.33 -1.56
CA HIS A 128 -5.77 2.45 -2.08
C HIS A 128 -6.99 2.40 -1.15
N CYS A 129 -6.80 2.61 0.16
CA CYS A 129 -7.86 2.69 1.16
C CYS A 129 -8.11 4.12 1.66
N HIS A 130 -7.04 4.89 1.95
CA HIS A 130 -7.13 6.24 2.50
C HIS A 130 -7.24 7.29 1.39
N ARG A 131 -8.44 7.37 0.83
CA ARG A 131 -8.87 8.30 -0.21
C ARG A 131 -10.37 8.57 -0.10
N PRO A 132 -10.91 9.66 -0.69
CA PRO A 132 -12.35 9.88 -0.78
C PRO A 132 -13.09 8.66 -1.36
N ASP A 133 -14.26 8.38 -0.79
CA ASP A 133 -15.21 7.37 -1.25
C ASP A 133 -14.74 5.90 -1.17
N ALA A 134 -13.52 5.63 -0.66
CA ALA A 134 -13.03 4.27 -0.43
C ALA A 134 -13.47 3.74 0.96
N LEU A 135 -12.55 3.51 1.90
CA LEU A 135 -12.92 3.21 3.28
C LEU A 135 -13.27 4.50 4.03
N ALA A 136 -14.02 4.37 5.13
CA ALA A 136 -14.25 5.49 6.02
C ALA A 136 -12.91 6.02 6.54
N THR A 137 -12.55 7.22 6.12
CA THR A 137 -11.29 7.88 6.48
C THR A 137 -11.49 9.38 6.59
N SER A 138 -10.70 10.03 7.41
CA SER A 138 -10.70 11.49 7.58
C SER A 138 -9.57 12.18 6.81
N PHE A 139 -8.73 11.43 6.10
CA PHE A 139 -7.56 11.95 5.40
C PHE A 139 -7.32 11.22 4.07
N ASP A 140 -6.59 11.87 3.18
CA ASP A 140 -6.22 11.35 1.87
C ASP A 140 -4.69 11.20 1.77
N THR A 141 -4.20 10.05 1.34
CA THR A 141 -2.77 9.80 1.20
C THR A 141 -2.29 9.72 -0.23
N ARG A 142 -3.15 10.04 -1.22
CA ARG A 142 -2.73 10.04 -2.62
C ARG A 142 -1.64 11.06 -2.87
N PHE A 143 -0.61 10.67 -3.60
CA PHE A 143 0.48 11.56 -3.98
C PHE A 143 0.00 12.75 -4.83
N THR A 144 -1.07 12.57 -5.59
CA THR A 144 -1.68 13.59 -6.46
C THR A 144 -2.51 14.63 -5.71
N THR A 145 -2.96 14.35 -4.49
CA THR A 145 -3.71 15.32 -3.68
C THR A 145 -2.75 16.36 -3.12
N PRO A 146 -3.05 17.68 -3.25
CA PRO A 146 -2.25 18.73 -2.62
C PRO A 146 -2.06 18.48 -1.12
N PHE A 147 -0.87 18.78 -0.59
CA PHE A 147 -0.53 18.42 0.78
C PHE A 147 -1.45 19.06 1.83
N ASP A 148 -1.85 20.28 1.62
CA ASP A 148 -2.79 21.04 2.46
C ASP A 148 -4.23 20.52 2.39
N GLU A 149 -4.58 19.76 1.34
CA GLU A 149 -5.90 19.13 1.18
C GLU A 149 -5.94 17.69 1.72
N GLN A 150 -4.78 17.09 2.04
CA GLN A 150 -4.68 15.70 2.52
C GLN A 150 -5.26 15.48 3.92
N ASN A 151 -5.45 16.53 4.71
CA ASN A 151 -5.88 16.48 6.11
C ASN A 151 -5.00 15.56 6.99
N LEU A 152 -3.70 15.51 6.69
CA LEU A 152 -2.73 14.69 7.45
C LEU A 152 -2.26 15.42 8.72
N ILE A 153 -1.87 16.69 8.60
CA ILE A 153 -1.35 17.47 9.72
C ILE A 153 -2.54 18.00 10.54
N ASP A 154 -2.53 17.69 11.83
CA ASP A 154 -3.59 18.00 12.80
C ASP A 154 -5.00 17.51 12.37
N GLY A 155 -5.07 16.65 11.36
CA GLY A 155 -6.32 16.06 10.90
C GLY A 155 -7.00 15.22 11.97
N SER A 156 -8.34 15.29 12.02
CA SER A 156 -9.15 14.51 12.95
C SER A 156 -9.01 13.01 12.67
N VAL A 157 -9.11 12.19 13.71
CA VAL A 157 -9.11 10.73 13.59
C VAL A 157 -10.49 10.16 13.84
N LEU A 158 -10.82 9.06 13.18
CA LEU A 158 -12.04 8.30 13.46
C LEU A 158 -11.87 7.38 14.69
N TYR A 159 -10.64 6.90 14.92
CA TYR A 159 -10.29 6.03 16.04
C TYR A 159 -9.00 6.54 16.68
N ASP A 160 -9.10 7.01 17.90
CA ASP A 160 -8.00 7.64 18.65
C ASP A 160 -7.07 6.63 19.35
N LEU A 161 -7.41 5.33 19.36
CA LEU A 161 -6.69 4.27 20.05
C LEU A 161 -6.52 4.54 21.57
N GLY A 162 -7.44 5.28 22.19
CA GLY A 162 -7.37 5.69 23.58
C GLY A 162 -6.33 6.79 23.86
N VAL A 163 -5.93 7.54 22.86
CA VAL A 163 -4.95 8.63 22.99
C VAL A 163 -5.68 9.96 23.05
N GLU A 164 -5.52 10.66 24.15
CA GLU A 164 -6.09 12.01 24.34
C GLU A 164 -5.51 12.99 23.34
N ASP A 165 -6.35 13.84 22.76
CA ASP A 165 -5.99 14.84 21.74
C ASP A 165 -5.30 14.24 20.50
N ALA A 166 -5.59 12.99 20.18
CA ALA A 166 -5.03 12.33 19.02
C ALA A 166 -5.43 13.02 17.70
N ARG A 167 -4.49 13.07 16.77
CA ARG A 167 -4.70 13.49 15.38
C ARG A 167 -4.02 12.49 14.44
N VAL A 168 -4.26 12.62 13.15
CA VAL A 168 -3.56 11.81 12.15
C VAL A 168 -2.06 11.97 12.31
N ILE A 169 -1.56 13.20 12.23
CA ILE A 169 -0.18 13.59 12.57
C ILE A 169 -0.24 14.83 13.45
N VAL A 170 0.36 14.77 14.65
CA VAL A 170 0.57 15.94 15.51
C VAL A 170 2.02 16.37 15.38
N PRO A 171 2.30 17.57 14.85
CA PRO A 171 3.67 18.06 14.74
C PRO A 171 4.40 18.01 16.09
N ARG A 172 5.61 17.44 16.09
CA ARG A 172 6.47 17.27 17.27
C ARG A 172 5.92 16.37 18.38
N SER A 173 4.87 15.59 18.10
CA SER A 173 4.33 14.62 19.07
C SER A 173 3.97 13.30 18.41
N ILE A 174 4.91 12.36 18.41
CA ILE A 174 4.69 11.00 17.90
C ILE A 174 3.68 10.24 18.74
N GLN A 175 3.58 10.55 20.05
CA GLN A 175 2.66 9.90 20.99
C GLN A 175 1.19 10.16 20.64
N ARG A 176 0.88 11.36 20.12
CA ARG A 176 -0.48 11.77 19.72
C ARG A 176 -0.74 11.57 18.23
N SER A 177 0.26 11.12 17.46
CA SER A 177 0.15 10.88 16.02
C SER A 177 -0.31 9.45 15.75
N ILE A 178 -1.58 9.26 15.39
CA ILE A 178 -2.14 7.93 15.15
C ILE A 178 -1.48 7.25 13.95
N LEU A 179 -1.13 8.00 12.91
CA LEU A 179 -0.40 7.45 11.77
C LEU A 179 0.92 6.79 12.21
N HIS A 180 1.71 7.45 13.08
CA HIS A 180 2.93 6.85 13.61
C HIS A 180 2.65 5.52 14.33
N ARG A 181 1.63 5.50 15.20
CA ARG A 181 1.26 4.29 15.96
C ARG A 181 0.76 3.12 15.10
N ARG A 182 0.35 3.40 13.87
CA ARG A 182 -0.14 2.39 12.93
C ARG A 182 0.98 1.78 12.08
N VAL A 183 2.11 2.48 11.95
CA VAL A 183 3.24 2.05 11.09
C VAL A 183 4.52 1.69 11.87
N SER A 184 4.48 1.80 13.20
CA SER A 184 5.61 1.46 14.10
C SER A 184 5.53 0.06 14.68
#